data_41da213b981454650ff338269bcfcc06
#
_entry.id   41da213b981454650ff338269bcfcc06
#
_cell.length_a   1.000
_cell.length_b   1.000
_cell.length_c   1.000
_cell.angle_alpha   90.00
_cell.angle_beta   90.00
_cell.angle_gamma   90.00
#
_symmetry.space_group_name_H-M   'P 1'
#
loop_
_entity.id
_entity.type
_entity.pdbx_description
1 polymer ?
#
loop_
_entity_poly.entity_id
_entity_poly.type
_entity_poly.pdbx_seq_one_letter_code
_entity_poly.pdbx_strand_id
1 'polypeptide(L)'
;MTLTQVHYRPTIKPVDEVLEAFSKLTLPLTNNSELHEFLNTYFGPAGGELEAVPTDQLHVSPKFLENVNDDVIKQFVDEVINIWPDLTRKYVGAGDICTGCANSFIPVNRTFVVAGGRFREPYYWDSFWIIEGLLRTGGAFTEISKNTIENFLDLVEEIGFVPNGARLYYLNRSQPPLLTQMVRIYVEYTNDTSILERAVPILKKEWEWWVTNRTVEVEADGKTYSLQR
;
A
#
# COMPACT_ATOMS: atom_id res chain seq x y z
N MET A 1 20.78 -1.85 -14.13
CA MET A 1 19.64 -2.32 -13.33
C MET A 1 20.10 -2.37 -11.87
N THR A 2 19.48 -1.66 -10.97
CA THR A 2 19.88 -1.67 -9.56
C THR A 2 19.24 -2.88 -8.88
N LEU A 3 20.02 -3.67 -8.11
CA LEU A 3 19.55 -4.80 -7.30
C LEU A 3 18.41 -4.44 -6.33
N THR A 4 18.22 -3.15 -6.06
CA THR A 4 17.21 -2.58 -5.16
C THR A 4 15.76 -2.76 -5.63
N GLN A 5 15.49 -3.35 -6.79
CA GLN A 5 14.13 -3.56 -7.31
C GLN A 5 13.73 -5.03 -7.45
N VAL A 6 14.57 -5.96 -7.06
CA VAL A 6 14.30 -7.41 -7.22
C VAL A 6 13.05 -7.84 -6.44
N HIS A 7 12.88 -7.34 -5.23
CA HIS A 7 11.75 -7.68 -4.35
C HIS A 7 10.37 -7.19 -4.84
N TYR A 8 10.34 -6.30 -5.84
CA TYR A 8 9.12 -5.84 -6.50
C TYR A 8 8.78 -6.61 -7.78
N ARG A 9 9.55 -7.64 -8.10
CA ARG A 9 9.38 -8.40 -9.35
C ARG A 9 8.68 -9.73 -9.06
N PRO A 10 7.54 -10.01 -9.72
CA PRO A 10 6.93 -11.34 -9.67
C PRO A 10 7.82 -12.35 -10.40
N THR A 11 7.73 -13.62 -10.02
CA THR A 11 8.34 -14.69 -10.81
C THR A 11 7.53 -14.88 -12.10
N ILE A 12 8.21 -15.28 -13.19
CA ILE A 12 7.60 -15.65 -14.47
C ILE A 12 7.79 -17.15 -14.77
N LYS A 13 8.26 -17.88 -13.78
CA LYS A 13 8.39 -19.32 -13.72
C LYS A 13 7.88 -19.82 -12.37
N PRO A 14 7.46 -21.09 -12.27
CA PRO A 14 7.08 -21.69 -10.98
C PRO A 14 8.17 -21.51 -9.93
N VAL A 15 7.76 -21.27 -8.68
CA VAL A 15 8.70 -21.01 -7.57
C VAL A 15 9.72 -22.12 -7.40
N ASP A 16 9.32 -23.38 -7.54
CA ASP A 16 10.24 -24.53 -7.40
C ASP A 16 11.37 -24.49 -8.46
N GLU A 17 11.05 -24.13 -9.70
CA GLU A 17 12.03 -23.95 -10.77
C GLU A 17 13.00 -22.78 -10.47
N VAL A 18 12.43 -21.67 -9.93
CA VAL A 18 13.24 -20.50 -9.54
C VAL A 18 14.19 -20.85 -8.40
N LEU A 19 13.74 -21.58 -7.38
CA LEU A 19 14.55 -22.00 -6.23
C LEU A 19 15.65 -22.98 -6.66
N GLU A 20 15.34 -23.92 -7.54
CA GLU A 20 16.33 -24.84 -8.09
C GLU A 20 17.42 -24.08 -8.86
N ALA A 21 17.03 -23.13 -9.73
CA ALA A 21 17.98 -22.33 -10.48
C ALA A 21 18.82 -21.41 -9.56
N PHE A 22 18.19 -20.81 -8.53
CA PHE A 22 18.88 -19.99 -7.54
C PHE A 22 19.96 -20.78 -6.78
N SER A 23 19.70 -22.04 -6.44
CA SER A 23 20.64 -22.90 -5.73
C SER A 23 21.93 -23.22 -6.51
N LYS A 24 21.91 -22.99 -7.83
CA LYS A 24 23.05 -23.24 -8.74
C LYS A 24 23.95 -22.02 -8.94
N LEU A 25 23.53 -20.84 -8.42
CA LEU A 25 24.31 -19.61 -8.56
C LEU A 25 25.61 -19.66 -7.73
N THR A 26 26.64 -19.05 -8.27
CA THR A 26 27.96 -18.94 -7.61
C THR A 26 27.88 -17.96 -6.42
N LEU A 27 28.29 -18.42 -5.23
CA LEU A 27 28.34 -17.59 -4.02
C LEU A 27 29.77 -17.06 -3.74
N PRO A 28 29.91 -15.86 -3.17
CA PRO A 28 28.84 -14.91 -2.81
C PRO A 28 28.19 -14.26 -4.01
N LEU A 29 26.88 -14.00 -3.94
CA LEU A 29 26.17 -13.29 -5.01
C LEU A 29 26.76 -11.90 -5.19
N THR A 30 27.24 -11.63 -6.39
CA THR A 30 27.77 -10.33 -6.80
C THR A 30 26.94 -9.76 -7.94
N ASN A 31 27.05 -8.45 -8.17
CA ASN A 31 26.37 -7.79 -9.29
C ASN A 31 27.11 -8.12 -10.61
N ASN A 32 26.98 -9.33 -11.08
CA ASN A 32 27.64 -9.88 -12.28
C ASN A 32 26.64 -10.34 -13.34
N SER A 33 27.15 -10.82 -14.49
CA SER A 33 26.32 -11.31 -15.60
C SER A 33 25.43 -12.49 -15.23
N GLU A 34 25.94 -13.42 -14.40
CA GLU A 34 25.21 -14.61 -13.95
C GLU A 34 23.93 -14.23 -13.19
N LEU A 35 24.05 -13.30 -12.23
CA LEU A 35 22.90 -12.80 -11.48
C LEU A 35 21.91 -12.05 -12.36
N HIS A 36 22.41 -11.22 -13.31
CA HIS A 36 21.55 -10.51 -14.25
C HIS A 36 20.80 -11.46 -15.19
N GLU A 37 21.45 -12.50 -15.67
CA GLU A 37 20.83 -13.52 -16.52
C GLU A 37 19.76 -14.28 -15.73
N PHE A 38 20.04 -14.70 -14.49
CA PHE A 38 19.08 -15.32 -13.60
C PHE A 38 17.85 -14.43 -13.40
N LEU A 39 18.04 -13.15 -13.02
CA LEU A 39 16.93 -12.23 -12.79
C LEU A 39 16.08 -11.97 -14.04
N ASN A 40 16.70 -11.92 -15.21
CA ASN A 40 15.98 -11.70 -16.46
C ASN A 40 15.24 -12.96 -16.94
N THR A 41 15.74 -14.14 -16.59
CA THR A 41 15.14 -15.43 -16.97
C THR A 41 13.93 -15.79 -16.10
N TYR A 42 14.00 -15.46 -14.79
CA TYR A 42 13.05 -15.96 -13.79
C TYR A 42 12.09 -14.90 -13.24
N PHE A 43 12.33 -13.62 -13.47
CA PHE A 43 11.49 -12.54 -12.90
C PHE A 43 10.99 -11.59 -13.97
N GLY A 44 9.72 -11.22 -13.85
CA GLY A 44 9.06 -10.19 -14.66
C GLY A 44 9.50 -8.76 -14.30
N PRO A 45 8.88 -7.75 -14.87
CA PRO A 45 9.15 -6.36 -14.51
C PRO A 45 8.71 -6.06 -13.08
N ALA A 46 9.35 -5.07 -12.45
CA ALA A 46 8.96 -4.61 -11.11
C ALA A 46 7.54 -4.03 -11.12
N GLY A 47 6.68 -4.51 -10.23
CA GLY A 47 5.27 -4.11 -10.16
C GLY A 47 4.38 -4.83 -11.19
N GLY A 48 4.86 -5.91 -11.82
CA GLY A 48 4.08 -6.70 -12.77
C GLY A 48 2.86 -7.41 -12.17
N GLU A 49 2.76 -7.46 -10.85
CA GLU A 49 1.58 -7.93 -10.10
C GLU A 49 0.48 -6.88 -9.97
N LEU A 50 0.72 -5.65 -10.45
CA LEU A 50 -0.21 -4.52 -10.39
C LEU A 50 -0.60 -4.07 -11.79
N GLU A 51 -1.83 -3.69 -11.95
CA GLU A 51 -2.36 -3.09 -13.17
C GLU A 51 -2.81 -1.65 -12.91
N ALA A 52 -2.56 -0.75 -13.87
CA ALA A 52 -3.11 0.60 -13.84
C ALA A 52 -4.63 0.55 -14.05
N VAL A 53 -5.36 1.37 -13.30
CA VAL A 53 -6.79 1.55 -13.55
C VAL A 53 -6.96 2.46 -14.78
N PRO A 54 -7.84 2.12 -15.73
CA PRO A 54 -8.09 2.97 -16.89
C PRO A 54 -8.49 4.41 -16.52
N THR A 55 -7.88 5.40 -17.15
CA THR A 55 -8.06 6.81 -16.79
C THR A 55 -9.48 7.33 -17.03
N ASP A 56 -10.22 6.73 -17.94
CA ASP A 56 -11.63 7.02 -18.20
C ASP A 56 -12.56 6.65 -17.02
N GLN A 57 -12.08 5.80 -16.11
CA GLN A 57 -12.76 5.46 -14.84
C GLN A 57 -12.37 6.37 -13.69
N LEU A 58 -11.40 7.25 -13.86
CA LEU A 58 -10.73 8.02 -12.80
C LEU A 58 -11.00 9.52 -12.92
N HIS A 59 -12.26 9.90 -13.11
CA HIS A 59 -12.64 11.32 -13.17
C HIS A 59 -12.43 12.02 -11.82
N VAL A 60 -11.92 13.26 -11.89
CA VAL A 60 -11.74 14.17 -10.76
C VAL A 60 -12.89 15.17 -10.66
N SER A 61 -13.21 15.64 -9.46
CA SER A 61 -14.27 16.66 -9.23
C SER A 61 -13.93 17.50 -8.00
N PRO A 62 -12.87 18.34 -8.05
CA PRO A 62 -12.33 19.09 -6.92
C PRO A 62 -13.16 20.35 -6.65
N LYS A 63 -14.25 20.24 -5.89
CA LYS A 63 -15.17 21.35 -5.56
C LYS A 63 -14.48 22.56 -4.93
N PHE A 64 -13.39 22.35 -4.18
CA PHE A 64 -12.69 23.45 -3.51
C PHE A 64 -12.01 24.41 -4.52
N LEU A 65 -11.71 23.97 -5.74
CA LEU A 65 -11.15 24.84 -6.77
C LEU A 65 -12.10 25.96 -7.23
N GLU A 66 -13.40 25.82 -7.00
CA GLU A 66 -14.38 26.87 -7.28
C GLU A 66 -14.13 28.12 -6.44
N ASN A 67 -13.52 27.97 -5.26
CA ASN A 67 -13.21 29.06 -4.34
C ASN A 67 -11.77 29.59 -4.46
N VAL A 68 -10.98 29.09 -5.40
CA VAL A 68 -9.62 29.58 -5.68
C VAL A 68 -9.70 30.68 -6.73
N ASN A 69 -9.35 31.91 -6.36
CA ASN A 69 -9.44 33.06 -7.25
C ASN A 69 -8.15 33.38 -8.05
N ASP A 70 -7.01 32.78 -7.65
CA ASP A 70 -5.74 32.93 -8.32
C ASP A 70 -5.56 31.86 -9.39
N ASP A 71 -5.47 32.25 -10.65
CA ASP A 71 -5.42 31.34 -11.80
C ASP A 71 -4.14 30.48 -11.80
N VAL A 72 -3.00 31.01 -11.31
CA VAL A 72 -1.73 30.28 -11.25
C VAL A 72 -1.80 29.17 -10.21
N ILE A 73 -2.37 29.51 -9.03
CA ILE A 73 -2.60 28.52 -7.96
C ILE A 73 -3.59 27.46 -8.43
N LYS A 74 -4.67 27.88 -9.09
CA LYS A 74 -5.69 26.97 -9.61
C LYS A 74 -5.09 25.99 -10.62
N GLN A 75 -4.32 26.46 -11.59
CA GLN A 75 -3.64 25.62 -12.56
C GLN A 75 -2.66 24.66 -11.89
N PHE A 76 -1.84 25.14 -10.97
CA PHE A 76 -0.89 24.29 -10.23
C PHE A 76 -1.59 23.17 -9.47
N VAL A 77 -2.66 23.48 -8.78
CA VAL A 77 -3.42 22.49 -8.01
C VAL A 77 -4.09 21.48 -8.94
N ASP A 78 -4.62 21.91 -10.08
CA ASP A 78 -5.21 21.04 -11.08
C ASP A 78 -4.17 20.05 -11.65
N GLU A 79 -2.97 20.53 -11.98
CA GLU A 79 -1.86 19.68 -12.42
C GLU A 79 -1.48 18.64 -11.35
N VAL A 80 -1.44 19.02 -10.07
CA VAL A 80 -1.14 18.10 -8.96
C VAL A 80 -2.23 17.03 -8.80
N ILE A 81 -3.49 17.43 -8.89
CA ILE A 81 -4.64 16.50 -8.77
C ILE A 81 -4.62 15.49 -9.91
N ASN A 82 -4.27 15.92 -11.12
CA ASN A 82 -4.25 15.04 -12.29
C ASN A 82 -3.10 14.00 -12.30
N ILE A 83 -2.26 13.98 -11.25
CA ILE A 83 -1.28 12.89 -11.02
C ILE A 83 -1.94 11.64 -10.41
N TRP A 84 -3.06 11.78 -9.65
CA TRP A 84 -3.69 10.65 -8.98
C TRP A 84 -4.08 9.49 -9.91
N PRO A 85 -4.64 9.71 -11.12
CA PRO A 85 -4.91 8.65 -12.08
C PRO A 85 -3.69 7.80 -12.39
N ASP A 86 -2.53 8.43 -12.59
CA ASP A 86 -1.28 7.75 -12.92
C ASP A 86 -0.73 6.89 -11.76
N LEU A 87 -1.17 7.14 -10.54
CA LEU A 87 -0.76 6.43 -9.33
C LEU A 87 -1.78 5.38 -8.87
N THR A 88 -2.96 5.31 -9.52
CA THR A 88 -4.03 4.38 -9.15
C THR A 88 -3.77 2.99 -9.71
N ARG A 89 -3.86 1.97 -8.83
CA ARG A 89 -3.55 0.57 -9.15
C ARG A 89 -4.63 -0.36 -8.63
N LYS A 90 -4.69 -1.54 -9.24
CA LYS A 90 -5.33 -2.74 -8.69
C LYS A 90 -4.33 -3.89 -8.66
N TYR A 91 -4.47 -4.78 -7.69
CA TYR A 91 -3.69 -6.00 -7.61
C TYR A 91 -4.31 -7.06 -8.54
N VAL A 92 -3.49 -7.67 -9.39
CA VAL A 92 -3.89 -8.75 -10.29
C VAL A 92 -3.16 -10.06 -10.00
N GLY A 93 -2.10 -9.99 -9.17
CA GLY A 93 -1.34 -11.16 -8.77
C GLY A 93 -0.32 -11.64 -9.80
N ALA A 94 0.17 -12.84 -9.59
CA ALA A 94 1.10 -13.52 -10.51
C ALA A 94 0.49 -14.78 -11.15
N GLY A 95 -0.73 -15.15 -10.76
CA GLY A 95 -1.40 -16.37 -11.23
C GLY A 95 -1.68 -16.37 -12.74
N ASP A 96 -1.93 -15.20 -13.33
CA ASP A 96 -2.13 -15.04 -14.76
C ASP A 96 -0.82 -15.16 -15.57
N ILE A 97 0.34 -15.04 -14.91
CA ILE A 97 1.66 -15.18 -15.54
C ILE A 97 1.99 -16.66 -15.75
N CYS A 98 1.87 -17.47 -14.71
CA CYS A 98 2.01 -18.92 -14.77
C CYS A 98 1.43 -19.62 -13.53
N THR A 99 1.08 -20.90 -13.66
CA THR A 99 0.72 -21.74 -12.52
C THR A 99 1.95 -21.93 -11.62
N GLY A 100 1.84 -21.57 -10.33
CA GLY A 100 2.94 -21.65 -9.36
C GLY A 100 3.89 -20.45 -9.39
N CYS A 101 3.62 -19.41 -10.19
CA CYS A 101 4.29 -18.12 -10.06
C CYS A 101 3.90 -17.43 -8.76
N ALA A 102 4.82 -16.64 -8.21
CA ALA A 102 4.61 -15.91 -6.96
C ALA A 102 5.15 -14.48 -7.03
N ASN A 103 4.68 -13.66 -6.10
CA ASN A 103 5.19 -12.32 -5.83
C ASN A 103 5.21 -12.08 -4.31
N SER A 104 5.82 -10.99 -3.88
CA SER A 104 5.90 -10.62 -2.47
C SER A 104 4.71 -9.75 -1.99
N PHE A 105 3.80 -9.37 -2.87
CA PHE A 105 2.66 -8.52 -2.53
C PHE A 105 1.66 -9.28 -1.65
N ILE A 106 1.16 -8.65 -0.61
CA ILE A 106 0.02 -9.16 0.16
C ILE A 106 -1.24 -8.78 -0.61
N PRO A 107 -2.03 -9.75 -1.11
CA PRO A 107 -3.19 -9.48 -1.93
C PRO A 107 -4.14 -8.47 -1.28
N VAL A 108 -4.64 -7.53 -2.07
CA VAL A 108 -5.73 -6.62 -1.70
C VAL A 108 -6.79 -6.68 -2.78
N ASN A 109 -8.05 -6.55 -2.38
CA ASN A 109 -9.19 -6.85 -3.26
C ASN A 109 -9.71 -5.62 -4.02
N ARG A 110 -9.28 -4.41 -3.63
CA ARG A 110 -9.83 -3.15 -4.16
C ARG A 110 -8.72 -2.26 -4.68
N THR A 111 -9.09 -1.31 -5.52
CA THR A 111 -8.19 -0.27 -6.05
C THR A 111 -7.59 0.57 -4.91
N PHE A 112 -6.38 1.06 -5.14
CA PHE A 112 -5.63 1.90 -4.22
C PHE A 112 -4.71 2.84 -4.99
N VAL A 113 -4.15 3.82 -4.30
CA VAL A 113 -3.15 4.73 -4.83
C VAL A 113 -1.80 4.42 -4.20
N VAL A 114 -0.76 4.36 -5.03
CA VAL A 114 0.64 4.20 -4.58
C VAL A 114 1.30 5.57 -4.40
N ALA A 115 2.33 5.65 -3.54
CA ALA A 115 3.10 6.87 -3.36
C ALA A 115 3.92 7.25 -4.61
N GLY A 116 4.22 6.28 -5.47
CA GLY A 116 4.88 6.48 -6.75
C GLY A 116 6.37 6.16 -6.77
N GLY A 117 6.98 6.22 -7.94
CA GLY A 117 8.36 5.87 -8.16
C GLY A 117 8.66 4.40 -7.83
N ARG A 118 9.57 4.18 -6.89
CA ARG A 118 9.89 2.82 -6.40
C ARG A 118 8.88 2.27 -5.38
N PHE A 119 8.01 3.10 -4.82
CA PHE A 119 7.02 2.72 -3.81
C PHE A 119 5.73 2.28 -4.51
N ARG A 120 5.60 0.97 -4.71
CA ARG A 120 4.59 0.35 -5.58
C ARG A 120 3.52 -0.43 -4.81
N GLU A 121 3.46 -0.30 -3.51
CA GLU A 121 2.42 -0.85 -2.63
C GLU A 121 1.75 0.25 -1.80
N PRO A 122 0.55 0.02 -1.26
CA PRO A 122 -0.01 0.91 -0.25
C PRO A 122 0.84 0.81 1.03
N TYR A 123 1.39 1.95 1.45
CA TYR A 123 2.06 2.11 2.73
C TYR A 123 1.07 2.62 3.77
N TYR A 124 1.18 2.12 5.01
CA TYR A 124 0.15 2.32 6.01
C TYR A 124 -0.08 3.80 6.32
N TRP A 125 0.85 4.49 6.97
CA TRP A 125 0.60 5.87 7.41
C TRP A 125 0.59 6.87 6.24
N ASP A 126 1.35 6.62 5.15
CA ASP A 126 1.33 7.46 3.95
C ASP A 126 -0.08 7.56 3.38
N SER A 127 -0.84 6.48 3.44
CA SER A 127 -2.22 6.42 2.95
C SER A 127 -3.16 7.39 3.67
N PHE A 128 -2.87 7.82 4.90
CA PHE A 128 -3.67 8.84 5.56
C PHE A 128 -3.66 10.15 4.78
N TRP A 129 -2.48 10.67 4.40
CA TRP A 129 -2.35 11.91 3.64
C TRP A 129 -2.82 11.74 2.19
N ILE A 130 -2.60 10.56 1.61
CA ILE A 130 -3.15 10.22 0.30
C ILE A 130 -4.67 10.32 0.35
N ILE A 131 -5.35 9.64 1.29
CA ILE A 131 -6.80 9.67 1.44
C ILE A 131 -7.30 11.11 1.65
N GLU A 132 -6.61 11.91 2.46
CA GLU A 132 -6.95 13.31 2.65
C GLU A 132 -6.92 14.11 1.33
N GLY A 133 -5.92 13.87 0.49
CA GLY A 133 -5.82 14.44 -0.86
C GLY A 133 -6.91 13.93 -1.80
N LEU A 134 -7.15 12.61 -1.80
CA LEU A 134 -8.15 11.97 -2.66
C LEU A 134 -9.58 12.44 -2.35
N LEU A 135 -9.93 12.57 -1.08
CA LEU A 135 -11.25 13.09 -0.66
C LEU A 135 -11.47 14.52 -1.19
N ARG A 136 -10.44 15.38 -1.13
CA ARG A 136 -10.52 16.73 -1.71
C ARG A 136 -10.59 16.73 -3.23
N THR A 137 -9.92 15.77 -3.87
CA THR A 137 -10.00 15.57 -5.33
C THR A 137 -11.41 15.20 -5.76
N GLY A 138 -12.14 14.40 -4.96
CA GLY A 138 -13.52 14.03 -5.23
C GLY A 138 -13.68 13.12 -6.46
N GLY A 139 -14.89 13.06 -7.00
CA GLY A 139 -15.19 12.16 -8.12
C GLY A 139 -14.96 10.70 -7.77
N ALA A 140 -14.29 9.95 -8.65
CA ALA A 140 -13.93 8.54 -8.44
C ALA A 140 -13.01 8.32 -7.22
N PHE A 141 -12.25 9.36 -6.83
CA PHE A 141 -11.27 9.26 -5.75
C PHE A 141 -11.89 9.21 -4.35
N THR A 142 -13.15 9.59 -4.20
CA THR A 142 -13.91 9.35 -2.96
C THR A 142 -14.10 7.85 -2.72
N GLU A 143 -14.45 7.09 -3.76
CA GLU A 143 -14.60 5.64 -3.68
C GLU A 143 -13.24 4.95 -3.51
N ILE A 144 -12.18 5.42 -4.19
CA ILE A 144 -10.83 4.89 -4.01
C ILE A 144 -10.30 5.13 -2.59
N SER A 145 -10.69 6.22 -1.94
CA SER A 145 -10.42 6.46 -0.52
C SER A 145 -11.07 5.39 0.36
N LYS A 146 -12.35 5.08 0.13
CA LYS A 146 -13.05 3.99 0.80
C LYS A 146 -12.37 2.65 0.56
N ASN A 147 -12.06 2.35 -0.70
CA ASN A 147 -11.39 1.12 -1.10
C ASN A 147 -10.04 0.92 -0.38
N THR A 148 -9.26 1.99 -0.22
CA THR A 148 -7.98 1.93 0.52
C THR A 148 -8.20 1.60 2.00
N ILE A 149 -9.19 2.23 2.64
CA ILE A 149 -9.57 1.94 4.03
C ILE A 149 -10.04 0.50 4.16
N GLU A 150 -10.93 0.04 3.27
CA GLU A 150 -11.46 -1.31 3.27
C GLU A 150 -10.36 -2.37 3.06
N ASN A 151 -9.36 -2.10 2.21
CA ASN A 151 -8.19 -2.97 2.08
C ASN A 151 -7.40 -3.08 3.39
N PHE A 152 -7.24 -1.99 4.14
CA PHE A 152 -6.57 -2.04 5.44
C PHE A 152 -7.41 -2.74 6.51
N LEU A 153 -8.74 -2.59 6.48
CA LEU A 153 -9.62 -3.35 7.35
C LEU A 153 -9.50 -4.86 7.06
N ASP A 154 -9.44 -5.28 5.78
CA ASP A 154 -9.20 -6.66 5.41
C ASP A 154 -7.88 -7.19 5.99
N LEU A 155 -6.79 -6.40 5.90
CA LEU A 155 -5.49 -6.77 6.47
C LEU A 155 -5.53 -6.93 8.00
N VAL A 156 -6.26 -6.08 8.72
CA VAL A 156 -6.43 -6.24 10.17
C VAL A 156 -7.25 -7.48 10.49
N GLU A 157 -8.28 -7.81 9.70
CA GLU A 157 -9.07 -9.04 9.90
C GLU A 157 -8.22 -10.29 9.69
N GLU A 158 -7.38 -10.31 8.66
CA GLU A 158 -6.58 -11.47 8.27
C GLU A 158 -5.31 -11.62 9.13
N ILE A 159 -4.57 -10.53 9.32
CA ILE A 159 -3.22 -10.54 9.91
C ILE A 159 -3.23 -10.08 11.37
N GLY A 160 -4.22 -9.28 11.77
CA GLY A 160 -4.34 -8.69 13.11
C GLY A 160 -3.86 -7.23 13.20
N PHE A 161 -3.11 -6.74 12.22
CA PHE A 161 -2.61 -5.36 12.14
C PHE A 161 -2.37 -4.96 10.69
N VAL A 162 -2.17 -3.67 10.42
CA VAL A 162 -1.74 -3.20 9.10
C VAL A 162 -0.21 -3.25 9.02
N PRO A 163 0.37 -4.06 8.12
CA PRO A 163 1.81 -4.07 7.88
C PRO A 163 2.33 -2.69 7.41
N ASN A 164 3.64 -2.45 7.54
CA ASN A 164 4.29 -1.22 7.07
C ASN A 164 3.94 -0.85 5.61
N GLY A 165 3.76 -1.85 4.77
CA GLY A 165 3.27 -1.80 3.40
C GLY A 165 2.77 -3.18 3.01
N ALA A 166 2.02 -3.30 1.93
CA ALA A 166 1.40 -4.56 1.51
C ALA A 166 2.40 -5.54 0.87
N ARG A 167 3.45 -5.92 1.62
CA ARG A 167 4.45 -6.91 1.22
C ARG A 167 4.74 -7.91 2.33
N LEU A 168 4.96 -9.17 1.97
CA LEU A 168 5.23 -10.26 2.92
C LEU A 168 6.42 -9.98 3.85
N TYR A 169 7.46 -9.29 3.35
CA TYR A 169 8.62 -8.92 4.17
C TYR A 169 8.35 -7.80 5.17
N TYR A 170 7.14 -7.22 5.18
CA TYR A 170 6.68 -6.24 6.17
C TYR A 170 5.82 -6.85 7.29
N LEU A 171 5.59 -8.16 7.30
CA LEU A 171 4.78 -8.83 8.33
C LEU A 171 5.37 -8.77 9.74
N ASN A 172 6.63 -8.33 9.89
CA ASN A 172 7.28 -8.16 11.18
C ASN A 172 7.24 -6.72 11.73
N ARG A 173 6.63 -5.77 11.00
CA ARG A 173 6.58 -4.36 11.39
C ARG A 173 5.40 -3.62 10.79
N SER A 174 5.02 -2.53 11.44
CA SER A 174 4.00 -1.59 11.01
C SER A 174 4.57 -0.17 10.96
N GLN A 175 3.75 0.77 10.53
CA GLN A 175 3.96 2.22 10.66
C GLN A 175 3.00 2.77 11.73
N PRO A 176 3.10 4.05 12.14
CA PRO A 176 2.16 4.64 13.11
C PRO A 176 0.69 4.38 12.73
N PRO A 177 -0.15 3.92 13.68
CA PRO A 177 -1.50 3.45 13.40
C PRO A 177 -2.47 4.62 13.12
N LEU A 178 -2.76 4.86 11.87
CA LEU A 178 -3.65 5.95 11.43
C LEU A 178 -4.97 5.47 10.81
N LEU A 179 -5.28 4.15 10.81
CA LEU A 179 -6.50 3.63 10.21
C LEU A 179 -7.78 4.23 10.82
N THR A 180 -7.81 4.37 12.15
CA THR A 180 -8.93 5.06 12.84
C THR A 180 -9.11 6.49 12.33
N GLN A 181 -8.00 7.21 12.09
CA GLN A 181 -8.06 8.58 11.56
C GLN A 181 -8.49 8.60 10.09
N MET A 182 -8.11 7.60 9.29
CA MET A 182 -8.57 7.45 7.91
C MET A 182 -10.09 7.27 7.86
N VAL A 183 -10.63 6.38 8.69
CA VAL A 183 -12.09 6.18 8.82
C VAL A 183 -12.77 7.49 9.26
N ARG A 184 -12.21 8.19 10.25
CA ARG A 184 -12.75 9.47 10.73
C ARG A 184 -12.85 10.51 9.62
N ILE A 185 -11.75 10.81 8.92
CA ILE A 185 -11.75 11.83 7.86
C ILE A 185 -12.65 11.45 6.69
N TYR A 186 -12.76 10.16 6.37
CA TYR A 186 -13.69 9.67 5.35
C TYR A 186 -15.14 9.95 5.74
N VAL A 187 -15.55 9.60 6.96
CA VAL A 187 -16.91 9.86 7.46
C VAL A 187 -17.19 11.35 7.55
N GLU A 188 -16.26 12.14 8.08
CA GLU A 188 -16.42 13.61 8.18
C GLU A 188 -16.59 14.27 6.81
N TYR A 189 -15.88 13.79 5.80
CA TYR A 189 -15.94 14.35 4.46
C TYR A 189 -17.18 13.92 3.68
N THR A 190 -17.56 12.64 3.78
CA THR A 190 -18.63 12.04 2.96
C THR A 190 -19.99 12.00 3.64
N ASN A 191 -20.05 12.07 4.97
CA ASN A 191 -21.20 11.71 5.81
C ASN A 191 -21.67 10.26 5.64
N ASP A 192 -20.85 9.38 5.01
CA ASP A 192 -21.14 7.95 4.90
C ASP A 192 -20.74 7.23 6.20
N THR A 193 -21.72 7.05 7.09
CA THR A 193 -21.55 6.33 8.34
C THR A 193 -21.68 4.80 8.19
N SER A 194 -22.05 4.29 7.02
CA SER A 194 -22.24 2.86 6.79
C SER A 194 -20.96 2.04 7.01
N ILE A 195 -19.80 2.62 6.73
CA ILE A 195 -18.50 2.00 6.96
C ILE A 195 -18.24 1.68 8.46
N LEU A 196 -18.88 2.43 9.39
CA LEU A 196 -18.61 2.30 10.83
C LEU A 196 -19.06 0.95 11.40
N GLU A 197 -20.13 0.36 10.86
CA GLU A 197 -20.62 -0.93 11.30
C GLU A 197 -19.52 -2.01 11.19
N ARG A 198 -18.82 -2.01 10.06
CA ARG A 198 -17.68 -2.90 9.84
C ARG A 198 -16.41 -2.42 10.53
N ALA A 199 -16.09 -1.14 10.42
CA ALA A 199 -14.79 -0.62 10.84
C ALA A 199 -14.59 -0.69 12.37
N VAL A 200 -15.59 -0.33 13.18
CA VAL A 200 -15.42 -0.19 14.64
C VAL A 200 -14.87 -1.46 15.32
N PRO A 201 -15.41 -2.67 15.11
CA PRO A 201 -14.86 -3.87 15.73
C PRO A 201 -13.44 -4.20 15.24
N ILE A 202 -13.12 -3.90 13.97
CA ILE A 202 -11.80 -4.16 13.38
C ILE A 202 -10.76 -3.17 13.93
N LEU A 203 -11.11 -1.89 14.05
CA LEU A 203 -10.24 -0.88 14.67
C LEU A 203 -9.92 -1.21 16.13
N LYS A 204 -10.90 -1.77 16.85
CA LYS A 204 -10.66 -2.29 18.21
C LYS A 204 -9.66 -3.44 18.21
N LYS A 205 -9.77 -4.37 17.23
CA LYS A 205 -8.82 -5.47 17.08
C LYS A 205 -7.40 -4.97 16.81
N GLU A 206 -7.23 -3.97 15.94
CA GLU A 206 -5.93 -3.34 15.68
C GLU A 206 -5.37 -2.68 16.95
N TRP A 207 -6.19 -1.92 17.68
CA TRP A 207 -5.80 -1.32 18.95
C TRP A 207 -5.32 -2.36 19.96
N GLU A 208 -6.06 -3.46 20.14
CA GLU A 208 -5.69 -4.55 21.04
C GLU A 208 -4.36 -5.18 20.63
N TRP A 209 -4.13 -5.34 19.30
CA TRP A 209 -2.85 -5.83 18.79
C TRP A 209 -1.69 -4.89 19.18
N TRP A 210 -1.86 -3.59 19.03
CA TRP A 210 -0.84 -2.59 19.40
C TRP A 210 -0.55 -2.62 20.90
N VAL A 211 -1.57 -2.63 21.74
CA VAL A 211 -1.42 -2.69 23.19
C VAL A 211 -0.67 -3.96 23.61
N THR A 212 -1.00 -5.10 23.00
CA THR A 212 -0.42 -6.39 23.37
C THR A 212 1.01 -6.57 22.87
N ASN A 213 1.30 -6.12 21.62
CA ASN A 213 2.54 -6.47 20.94
C ASN A 213 3.57 -5.32 20.88
N ARG A 214 3.16 -4.08 21.19
CA ARG A 214 3.99 -2.88 21.03
C ARG A 214 4.07 -2.03 22.28
N THR A 215 3.56 -2.49 23.41
CA THR A 215 3.76 -1.83 24.71
C THR A 215 5.00 -2.38 25.39
N VAL A 216 5.82 -1.48 25.91
CA VAL A 216 6.97 -1.78 26.78
C VAL A 216 6.86 -0.99 28.07
N GLU A 217 7.21 -1.61 29.17
CA GLU A 217 7.33 -0.91 30.45
C GLU A 217 8.75 -0.39 30.62
N VAL A 218 8.86 0.88 31.01
CA VAL A 218 10.13 1.55 31.24
C VAL A 218 10.09 2.16 32.65
N GLU A 219 11.10 1.88 33.46
CA GLU A 219 11.27 2.53 34.76
C GLU A 219 12.12 3.79 34.59
N ALA A 220 11.58 4.92 35.07
CA ALA A 220 12.30 6.19 35.16
C ALA A 220 11.85 6.95 36.42
N ASP A 221 12.78 7.56 37.13
CA ASP A 221 12.54 8.34 38.35
C ASP A 221 11.68 7.60 39.40
N GLY A 222 11.87 6.29 39.54
CA GLY A 222 11.15 5.43 40.50
C GLY A 222 9.68 5.21 40.14
N LYS A 223 9.27 5.44 38.86
CA LYS A 223 7.94 5.19 38.33
C LYS A 223 8.02 4.29 37.10
N THR A 224 6.99 3.46 36.93
CA THR A 224 6.83 2.64 35.74
C THR A 224 5.94 3.36 34.72
N TYR A 225 6.38 3.41 33.47
CA TYR A 225 5.67 4.01 32.35
C TYR A 225 5.44 2.94 31.29
N SER A 226 4.19 2.85 30.80
CA SER A 226 3.86 2.01 29.65
C SER A 226 3.96 2.85 28.37
N LEU A 227 4.91 2.50 27.49
CA LEU A 227 5.18 3.19 26.23
C LEU A 227 4.83 2.30 25.03
N GLN A 228 4.32 2.90 23.98
CA GLN A 228 4.15 2.22 22.69
C GLN A 228 5.50 2.23 21.92
N ARG A 229 5.88 1.07 21.34
CA ARG A 229 7.15 0.87 20.62
C ARG A 229 6.93 0.58 19.15
#